data_ed0818618c97c42617133d6864fdee45
#
_entry.id   ed0818618c97c42617133d6864fdee45
#
_cell.length_a   1.000
_cell.length_b   1.000
_cell.length_c   1.000
_cell.angle_alpha   90.00
_cell.angle_beta   90.00
_cell.angle_gamma   90.00
#
_symmetry.space_group_name_H-M   'P 1'
#
loop_
_entity.id
_entity.type
_entity.pdbx_description
1 polymer ?
#
loop_
_entity_poly.entity_id
_entity_poly.type
_entity_poly.pdbx_seq_one_letter_code
_entity_poly.pdbx_strand_id
1 'polypeptide(L)'
;MRILIISALVFNLGFSAVIDDYLNSLKQEVLKENPSFKTFDASRGEEIFTSKHMGKKGKEIACTSCHGIDLNKSSENFFTGKVIEPLSPKANPKRFTDRAEIEKWLKRNFNDVYNREGTTLEKGDVVTYVLSKDQK
;
A
#
# COMPACT_ATOMS: atom_id res chain seq x y z
N MET A 1 8.91 -46.27 25.14
CA MET A 1 8.95 -44.82 25.36
C MET A 1 8.87 -44.15 24.00
N ARG A 2 7.67 -43.64 23.61
CA ARG A 2 7.48 -42.98 22.31
C ARG A 2 7.73 -41.48 22.47
N ILE A 3 8.79 -40.99 21.84
CA ILE A 3 9.12 -39.57 21.83
C ILE A 3 8.23 -38.92 20.76
N LEU A 4 7.26 -38.13 21.20
CA LEU A 4 6.48 -37.24 20.31
C LEU A 4 7.36 -36.02 19.95
N ILE A 5 7.82 -35.99 18.72
CA ILE A 5 8.46 -34.79 18.15
C ILE A 5 7.34 -33.83 17.78
N ILE A 6 7.10 -32.83 18.61
CA ILE A 6 6.23 -31.69 18.27
C ILE A 6 7.02 -30.79 17.34
N SER A 7 6.73 -30.91 16.05
CA SER A 7 7.25 -29.97 15.04
C SER A 7 6.55 -28.63 15.22
N ALA A 8 7.23 -27.67 15.83
CA ALA A 8 6.73 -26.30 15.92
C ALA A 8 6.73 -25.69 14.50
N LEU A 9 5.56 -25.49 13.92
CA LEU A 9 5.38 -24.66 12.75
C LEU A 9 5.73 -23.22 13.15
N VAL A 10 6.93 -22.80 12.81
CA VAL A 10 7.30 -21.38 12.89
C VAL A 10 6.56 -20.67 11.76
N PHE A 11 5.40 -20.11 12.06
CA PHE A 11 4.72 -19.18 11.17
C PHE A 11 5.62 -17.94 11.04
N ASN A 12 6.08 -17.67 9.84
CA ASN A 12 6.81 -16.44 9.50
C ASN A 12 5.85 -15.24 9.61
N LEU A 13 5.67 -14.72 10.82
CA LEU A 13 4.86 -13.52 11.11
C LEU A 13 5.59 -12.21 10.79
N GLY A 14 6.86 -12.28 10.36
CA GLY A 14 7.71 -11.08 10.22
C GLY A 14 7.34 -10.15 9.08
N PHE A 15 6.52 -10.58 8.14
CA PHE A 15 6.19 -9.80 6.96
C PHE A 15 4.96 -8.90 7.15
N SER A 16 3.94 -9.35 7.89
CA SER A 16 2.74 -8.55 8.15
C SER A 16 2.93 -7.53 9.29
N ALA A 17 3.91 -7.72 10.18
CA ALA A 17 4.09 -6.88 11.36
C ALA A 17 4.37 -5.40 11.04
N VAL A 18 5.25 -5.10 10.06
CA VAL A 18 5.59 -3.70 9.72
C VAL A 18 4.39 -2.97 9.13
N ILE A 19 3.66 -3.62 8.22
CA ILE A 19 2.50 -2.98 7.60
C ILE A 19 1.32 -2.86 8.57
N ASP A 20 1.13 -3.84 9.44
CA ASP A 20 0.10 -3.81 10.49
C ASP A 20 0.39 -2.68 11.48
N ASP A 21 1.63 -2.53 11.94
CA ASP A 21 2.06 -1.43 12.82
C ASP A 21 1.88 -0.06 12.13
N TYR A 22 2.19 0.02 10.84
CA TYR A 22 1.99 1.25 10.08
C TYR A 22 0.51 1.61 9.99
N LEU A 23 -0.36 0.67 9.58
CA LEU A 23 -1.81 0.89 9.53
C LEU A 23 -2.40 1.22 10.90
N ASN A 24 -1.93 0.58 11.97
CA ASN A 24 -2.34 0.90 13.33
C ASN A 24 -1.95 2.33 13.72
N SER A 25 -0.76 2.78 13.34
CA SER A 25 -0.33 4.17 13.61
C SER A 25 -1.22 5.19 12.87
N LEU A 26 -1.53 4.95 11.59
CA LEU A 26 -2.45 5.79 10.83
C LEU A 26 -3.85 5.80 11.45
N LYS A 27 -4.34 4.63 11.90
CA LYS A 27 -5.64 4.53 12.59
C LYS A 27 -5.69 5.38 13.84
N GLN A 28 -4.64 5.37 14.66
CA GLN A 28 -4.57 6.20 15.86
C GLN A 28 -4.61 7.70 15.54
N GLU A 29 -3.99 8.12 14.45
CA GLU A 29 -4.05 9.50 13.98
C GLU A 29 -5.46 9.88 13.51
N VAL A 30 -6.09 9.06 12.68
CA VAL A 30 -7.47 9.32 12.22
C VAL A 30 -8.45 9.39 13.39
N LEU A 31 -8.30 8.54 14.40
CA LEU A 31 -9.17 8.53 15.58
C LEU A 31 -9.09 9.82 16.42
N LYS A 32 -7.98 10.58 16.37
CA LYS A 32 -7.87 11.88 17.03
C LYS A 32 -8.81 12.91 16.40
N GLU A 33 -8.99 12.86 15.09
CA GLU A 33 -9.84 13.77 14.33
C GLU A 33 -11.28 13.26 14.19
N ASN A 34 -11.44 11.94 14.10
CA ASN A 34 -12.72 11.26 13.97
C ASN A 34 -12.82 10.06 14.92
N PRO A 35 -13.30 10.27 16.16
CA PRO A 35 -13.43 9.19 17.15
C PRO A 35 -14.37 8.04 16.75
N SER A 36 -15.25 8.27 15.77
CA SER A 36 -16.15 7.23 15.24
C SER A 36 -15.56 6.39 14.12
N PHE A 37 -14.31 6.68 13.72
CA PHE A 37 -13.63 5.93 12.68
C PHE A 37 -13.46 4.45 13.08
N LYS A 38 -13.78 3.53 12.16
CA LYS A 38 -13.71 2.10 12.43
C LYS A 38 -12.54 1.43 11.73
N THR A 39 -12.47 1.57 10.40
CA THR A 39 -11.45 0.88 9.60
C THR A 39 -11.19 1.61 8.28
N PHE A 40 -10.01 1.37 7.73
CA PHE A 40 -9.69 1.74 6.36
C PHE A 40 -10.52 0.89 5.38
N ASP A 41 -10.73 1.43 4.18
CA ASP A 41 -11.66 0.86 3.20
C ASP A 41 -10.96 0.66 1.84
N ALA A 42 -10.95 -0.61 1.37
CA ALA A 42 -10.30 -0.95 0.12
C ALA A 42 -11.01 -0.34 -1.10
N SER A 43 -12.33 -0.13 -1.06
CA SER A 43 -13.07 0.47 -2.18
C SER A 43 -12.75 1.95 -2.33
N ARG A 44 -12.65 2.71 -1.20
CA ARG A 44 -12.15 4.08 -1.24
C ARG A 44 -10.71 4.13 -1.71
N GLY A 45 -9.87 3.19 -1.27
CA GLY A 45 -8.49 3.05 -1.72
C GLY A 45 -8.38 2.78 -3.22
N GLU A 46 -9.27 1.96 -3.78
CA GLU A 46 -9.36 1.71 -5.21
C GLU A 46 -9.72 2.97 -5.99
N GLU A 47 -10.72 3.71 -5.53
CA GLU A 47 -11.11 4.98 -6.14
C GLU A 47 -9.95 5.98 -6.17
N ILE A 48 -9.25 6.14 -5.04
CA ILE A 48 -8.05 6.99 -4.96
C ILE A 48 -6.97 6.53 -5.94
N PHE A 49 -6.75 5.23 -6.03
CA PHE A 49 -5.68 4.63 -6.83
C PHE A 49 -5.94 4.71 -8.35
N THR A 50 -7.20 4.65 -8.76
CA THR A 50 -7.61 4.61 -10.17
C THR A 50 -8.04 5.97 -10.74
N SER A 51 -8.42 6.91 -9.88
CA SER A 51 -8.86 8.24 -10.31
C SER A 51 -7.75 9.05 -10.93
N LYS A 52 -8.03 9.68 -12.06
CA LYS A 52 -7.10 10.55 -12.77
C LYS A 52 -7.15 11.98 -12.24
N HIS A 53 -5.99 12.57 -12.11
CA HIS A 53 -5.81 13.94 -11.63
C HIS A 53 -4.75 14.66 -12.47
N MET A 54 -4.83 15.98 -12.54
CA MET A 54 -3.76 16.79 -13.06
C MET A 54 -2.57 16.73 -12.09
N GLY A 55 -1.62 15.87 -12.40
CA GLY A 55 -0.46 15.64 -11.57
C GLY A 55 0.55 16.77 -11.60
N LYS A 56 1.56 16.66 -10.74
CA LYS A 56 2.62 17.67 -10.55
C LYS A 56 3.33 18.10 -11.83
N LYS A 57 3.43 17.20 -12.83
CA LYS A 57 4.08 17.47 -14.11
C LYS A 57 3.13 17.97 -15.21
N GLY A 58 1.94 18.40 -14.85
CA GLY A 58 0.96 18.91 -15.82
C GLY A 58 0.39 17.84 -16.76
N LYS A 59 0.44 16.58 -16.36
CA LYS A 59 -0.18 15.44 -17.08
C LYS A 59 -1.30 14.86 -16.26
N GLU A 60 -2.38 14.47 -16.94
CA GLU A 60 -3.47 13.75 -16.31
C GLU A 60 -3.06 12.29 -16.09
N ILE A 61 -2.89 11.91 -14.83
CA ILE A 61 -2.41 10.59 -14.39
C ILE A 61 -3.17 10.08 -13.19
N ALA A 62 -3.10 8.77 -12.99
CA ALA A 62 -3.52 8.04 -11.78
C ALA A 62 -2.34 7.23 -11.24
N CYS A 63 -2.48 6.61 -10.07
CA CYS A 63 -1.47 5.66 -9.59
C CYS A 63 -1.30 4.48 -10.57
N THR A 64 -2.38 4.06 -11.22
CA THR A 64 -2.37 3.03 -12.28
C THR A 64 -1.53 3.42 -13.49
N SER A 65 -1.27 4.69 -13.74
CA SER A 65 -0.41 5.12 -14.85
C SER A 65 1.03 4.63 -14.73
N CYS A 66 1.49 4.39 -13.49
CA CYS A 66 2.81 3.84 -13.19
C CYS A 66 2.75 2.38 -12.70
N HIS A 67 1.74 2.01 -11.92
CA HIS A 67 1.66 0.68 -11.29
C HIS A 67 0.82 -0.33 -12.08
N GLY A 68 0.12 0.12 -13.13
CA GLY A 68 -0.82 -0.74 -13.87
C GLY A 68 -2.08 -1.06 -13.08
N ILE A 69 -2.95 -1.87 -13.68
CA ILE A 69 -4.22 -2.32 -13.08
C ILE A 69 -4.02 -3.61 -12.29
N ASP A 70 -3.18 -4.50 -12.80
CA ASP A 70 -2.83 -5.76 -12.14
C ASP A 70 -1.59 -5.56 -11.26
N LEU A 71 -1.81 -5.36 -9.96
CA LEU A 71 -0.74 -5.09 -9.00
C LEU A 71 0.18 -6.29 -8.71
N ASN A 72 -0.14 -7.47 -9.24
CA ASN A 72 0.71 -8.66 -9.19
C ASN A 72 1.73 -8.72 -10.34
N LYS A 73 1.69 -7.75 -11.25
CA LYS A 73 2.60 -7.65 -12.39
C LYS A 73 3.49 -6.42 -12.30
N SER A 74 4.68 -6.53 -12.90
CA SER A 74 5.54 -5.38 -13.15
C SER A 74 4.88 -4.42 -14.12
N SER A 75 5.20 -3.14 -14.00
CA SER A 75 4.72 -2.07 -14.85
C SER A 75 5.86 -1.10 -15.15
N GLU A 76 5.57 0.01 -15.79
CA GLU A 76 6.58 1.02 -16.15
C GLU A 76 6.18 2.41 -15.64
N ASN A 77 7.15 3.13 -15.13
CA ASN A 77 6.95 4.51 -14.72
C ASN A 77 6.52 5.34 -15.93
N PHE A 78 5.37 5.99 -15.83
CA PHE A 78 4.77 6.80 -16.92
C PHE A 78 5.72 7.88 -17.48
N PHE A 79 6.59 8.45 -16.65
CA PHE A 79 7.47 9.54 -17.05
C PHE A 79 8.86 9.08 -17.54
N THR A 80 9.36 7.96 -17.01
CA THR A 80 10.76 7.57 -17.22
C THR A 80 10.90 6.25 -17.98
N GLY A 81 9.83 5.48 -18.13
CA GLY A 81 9.86 4.13 -18.71
C GLY A 81 10.61 3.10 -17.85
N LYS A 82 11.08 3.47 -16.65
CA LYS A 82 11.74 2.52 -15.76
C LYS A 82 10.76 1.48 -15.24
N VAL A 83 11.19 0.23 -15.22
CA VAL A 83 10.40 -0.87 -14.65
C VAL A 83 10.10 -0.61 -13.18
N ILE A 84 8.84 -0.83 -12.82
CA ILE A 84 8.35 -0.86 -11.43
C ILE A 84 7.94 -2.28 -11.14
N GLU A 85 8.60 -2.89 -10.15
CA GLU A 85 8.27 -4.22 -9.68
C GLU A 85 6.85 -4.29 -9.12
N PRO A 86 6.22 -5.47 -9.07
CA PRO A 86 4.87 -5.64 -8.58
C PRO A 86 4.64 -4.93 -7.25
N LEU A 87 3.46 -4.31 -7.10
CA LEU A 87 3.12 -3.57 -5.89
C LEU A 87 2.53 -4.49 -4.81
N SER A 88 1.86 -5.57 -5.21
CA SER A 88 1.31 -6.58 -4.30
C SER A 88 2.41 -7.33 -3.56
N PRO A 89 2.36 -7.46 -2.23
CA PRO A 89 3.30 -8.26 -1.45
C PRO A 89 3.34 -9.72 -1.84
N LYS A 90 2.24 -10.30 -2.32
CA LYS A 90 2.17 -11.68 -2.83
C LYS A 90 3.13 -11.90 -3.99
N ALA A 91 3.20 -10.95 -4.92
CA ALA A 91 4.08 -11.04 -6.08
C ALA A 91 5.48 -10.49 -5.79
N ASN A 92 5.60 -9.55 -4.85
CA ASN A 92 6.87 -8.95 -4.45
C ASN A 92 6.98 -8.89 -2.92
N PRO A 93 7.54 -9.93 -2.28
CA PRO A 93 7.66 -10.02 -0.82
C PRO A 93 8.47 -8.92 -0.14
N LYS A 94 9.19 -8.09 -0.89
CA LYS A 94 9.93 -6.94 -0.35
C LYS A 94 9.02 -5.72 -0.08
N ARG A 95 7.79 -5.70 -0.64
CA ARG A 95 6.86 -4.59 -0.41
C ARG A 95 6.41 -4.56 1.05
N PHE A 96 6.24 -3.36 1.58
CA PHE A 96 5.74 -3.10 2.93
C PHE A 96 6.56 -3.71 4.08
N THR A 97 7.86 -3.96 3.87
CA THR A 97 8.77 -4.50 4.89
C THR A 97 9.59 -3.43 5.61
N ASP A 98 9.56 -2.20 5.13
CA ASP A 98 10.28 -1.05 5.70
C ASP A 98 9.34 0.14 5.80
N ARG A 99 9.12 0.63 7.02
CA ARG A 99 8.23 1.76 7.30
C ARG A 99 8.67 3.05 6.61
N ALA A 100 9.96 3.35 6.64
CA ALA A 100 10.48 4.57 6.02
C ALA A 100 10.28 4.57 4.50
N GLU A 101 10.45 3.41 3.86
CA GLU A 101 10.16 3.24 2.43
C GLU A 101 8.65 3.39 2.13
N ILE A 102 7.77 2.83 2.97
CA ILE A 102 6.30 3.00 2.82
C ILE A 102 5.94 4.49 2.86
N GLU A 103 6.38 5.21 3.87
CA GLU A 103 6.10 6.63 4.06
C GLU A 103 6.65 7.48 2.90
N LYS A 104 7.90 7.23 2.50
CA LYS A 104 8.56 7.91 1.39
C LYS A 104 7.79 7.76 0.08
N TRP A 105 7.41 6.53 -0.28
CA TRP A 105 6.74 6.26 -1.53
C TRP A 105 5.29 6.74 -1.56
N LEU A 106 4.55 6.62 -0.47
CA LEU A 106 3.21 7.21 -0.37
C LEU A 106 3.26 8.73 -0.53
N LYS A 107 4.16 9.40 0.19
CA LYS A 107 4.35 10.86 0.05
C LYS A 107 4.66 11.24 -1.38
N ARG A 108 5.62 10.57 -2.02
CA ARG A 108 6.03 10.86 -3.39
C ARG A 108 4.90 10.63 -4.40
N ASN A 109 4.23 9.49 -4.32
CA ASN A 109 3.21 9.11 -5.27
C ASN A 109 1.96 10.00 -5.17
N PHE A 110 1.53 10.37 -3.96
CA PHE A 110 0.47 11.37 -3.79
C PHE A 110 0.88 12.72 -4.38
N ASN A 111 2.10 13.18 -4.15
CA ASN A 111 2.58 14.42 -4.77
C ASN A 111 2.60 14.34 -6.30
N ASP A 112 3.00 13.23 -6.87
CA ASP A 112 3.07 13.06 -8.33
C ASP A 112 1.68 13.09 -8.97
N VAL A 113 0.67 12.43 -8.36
CA VAL A 113 -0.69 12.28 -8.91
C VAL A 113 -1.61 13.40 -8.46
N TYR A 114 -1.63 13.74 -7.18
CA TYR A 114 -2.56 14.69 -6.57
C TYR A 114 -1.99 16.09 -6.36
N ASN A 115 -0.70 16.28 -6.65
CA ASN A 115 0.04 17.53 -6.42
C ASN A 115 -0.03 18.01 -4.94
N ARG A 116 -0.17 17.10 -4.02
CA ARG A 116 -0.20 17.27 -2.55
C ARG A 116 0.17 15.98 -1.83
N GLU A 117 0.42 16.06 -0.55
CA GLU A 117 0.47 14.84 0.28
C GLU A 117 -0.92 14.23 0.45
N GLY A 118 -0.98 12.92 0.56
CA GLY A 118 -2.19 12.21 0.97
C GLY A 118 -2.50 12.44 2.44
N THR A 119 -3.79 12.52 2.78
CA THR A 119 -4.22 12.52 4.18
C THR A 119 -3.91 11.17 4.84
N THR A 120 -3.92 11.13 6.16
CA THR A 120 -3.75 9.89 6.94
C THR A 120 -4.78 8.84 6.55
N LEU A 121 -6.03 9.25 6.32
CA LEU A 121 -7.11 8.37 5.87
C LEU A 121 -6.85 7.82 4.46
N GLU A 122 -6.50 8.68 3.51
CA GLU A 122 -6.20 8.28 2.13
C GLU A 122 -5.03 7.28 2.06
N LYS A 123 -3.97 7.51 2.83
CA LYS A 123 -2.82 6.60 2.90
C LYS A 123 -3.23 5.22 3.40
N GLY A 124 -4.04 5.15 4.45
CA GLY A 124 -4.54 3.90 5.00
C GLY A 124 -5.47 3.16 4.03
N ASP A 125 -6.37 3.87 3.37
CA ASP A 125 -7.29 3.29 2.37
C ASP A 125 -6.52 2.73 1.17
N VAL A 126 -5.54 3.45 0.63
CA VAL A 126 -4.71 2.99 -0.49
C VAL A 126 -3.90 1.74 -0.13
N VAL A 127 -3.26 1.72 1.04
CA VAL A 127 -2.53 0.53 1.50
C VAL A 127 -3.48 -0.65 1.65
N THR A 128 -4.65 -0.44 2.25
CA THR A 128 -5.68 -1.49 2.41
C THR A 128 -6.14 -2.03 1.06
N TYR A 129 -6.32 -1.17 0.05
CA TYR A 129 -6.62 -1.58 -1.31
C TYR A 129 -5.51 -2.46 -1.92
N VAL A 130 -4.25 -2.04 -1.81
CA VAL A 130 -3.11 -2.82 -2.36
C VAL A 130 -3.06 -4.21 -1.70
N LEU A 131 -3.18 -4.28 -0.38
CA LEU A 131 -3.19 -5.55 0.37
C LEU A 131 -4.37 -6.44 -0.01
N SER A 132 -5.53 -5.88 -0.39
CA SER A 132 -6.70 -6.64 -0.82
C SER A 132 -6.45 -7.44 -2.11
N LYS A 133 -5.45 -7.06 -2.91
CA LYS A 133 -5.09 -7.78 -4.15
C LYS A 133 -4.31 -9.06 -3.91
N ASP A 134 -3.84 -9.28 -2.70
CA ASP A 134 -3.18 -10.54 -2.31
C ASP A 134 -4.17 -11.69 -2.07
N GLN A 135 -5.45 -11.38 -1.91
CA GLN A 135 -6.49 -12.33 -1.51
C GLN A 135 -7.23 -13.01 -2.70
N LYS A 136 -6.79 -12.76 -3.92
CA LYS A 136 -7.41 -13.33 -5.14
C LYS A 136 -6.52 -14.33 -5.83
#